data_cdfdeca7b8d4af5db569b33991b66b47
#
_entry.id   cdfdeca7b8d4af5db569b33991b66b47
#
_cell.length_a   1.000
_cell.length_b   1.000
_cell.length_c   1.000
_cell.angle_alpha   90.00
_cell.angle_beta   90.00
_cell.angle_gamma   90.00
#
_symmetry.space_group_name_H-M   'P 1'
#
loop_
_entity.id
_entity.type
_entity.pdbx_description
1 polymer ?
#
loop_
_entity_poly.entity_id
_entity_poly.type
_entity_poly.pdbx_seq_one_letter_code
_entity_poly.pdbx_strand_id
1 'polypeptide(L)'
;NEVVVDVVPMAYFIDKEVVNDPVGYSARRLDVRYQVFILSKEMLEELKILFSSIGVEHLEIYSVVRAVTSALVTKPGENQNFALVDLGAESTKIVVFQNGMILFYSELPLGCRTIESDLNVAFSIRDLEKAKKLKHEYGMALRAECKNRKVIIPETKYCIESHNLAYVEQCRLEEILEGAIFQMQQSGCYEDLDEGVLLTGGGSRVVGVDTLLSKLSGHSVGVARAVNVSSEKGALLKTPEYLTALGLLRCERKEQKKSGSRMKRWFGELFND
;
A
#
# COMPACT_ATOMS: atom_id res chain seq x y z
N ASN A 1 4.16 21.41 -16.73
CA ASN A 1 5.41 20.85 -16.13
C ASN A 1 5.23 19.48 -15.50
N GLU A 2 4.22 18.72 -15.90
CA GLU A 2 3.92 17.36 -15.40
C GLU A 2 4.02 16.34 -16.54
N VAL A 3 4.27 15.10 -16.20
CA VAL A 3 4.32 13.98 -17.12
C VAL A 3 3.52 12.81 -16.55
N VAL A 4 2.79 12.10 -17.40
CA VAL A 4 2.11 10.86 -17.03
C VAL A 4 3.14 9.76 -16.93
N VAL A 5 3.25 9.17 -15.74
CA VAL A 5 4.21 8.08 -15.46
C VAL A 5 3.54 6.71 -15.40
N ASP A 6 2.26 6.66 -15.08
CA ASP A 6 1.51 5.41 -15.06
C ASP A 6 0.01 5.63 -15.29
N VAL A 7 -0.65 4.65 -15.91
CA VAL A 7 -2.09 4.65 -16.18
C VAL A 7 -2.66 3.28 -15.86
N VAL A 8 -3.56 3.21 -14.89
CA VAL A 8 -4.12 1.94 -14.40
C VAL A 8 -5.62 1.91 -14.68
N PRO A 9 -6.15 0.89 -15.39
CA PRO A 9 -7.58 0.79 -15.64
C PRO A 9 -8.33 0.48 -14.33
N MET A 10 -9.45 1.19 -14.11
CA MET A 10 -10.33 1.02 -12.96
C MET A 10 -11.65 0.34 -13.33
N ALA A 11 -12.21 0.65 -14.51
CA ALA A 11 -13.45 0.04 -14.97
C ALA A 11 -13.51 0.04 -16.49
N TYR A 12 -14.11 -1.01 -17.03
CA TYR A 12 -14.46 -1.12 -18.44
C TYR A 12 -15.98 -1.07 -18.61
N PHE A 13 -16.45 -0.40 -19.64
CA PHE A 13 -17.87 -0.30 -19.98
C PHE A 13 -18.05 -0.69 -21.43
N ILE A 14 -18.86 -1.70 -21.69
CA ILE A 14 -19.27 -2.13 -23.02
C ILE A 14 -20.73 -1.73 -23.22
N ASP A 15 -20.97 -0.84 -24.18
CA ASP A 15 -22.31 -0.28 -24.48
C ASP A 15 -23.03 0.23 -23.20
N LYS A 16 -22.26 0.82 -22.26
CA LYS A 16 -22.64 1.36 -20.93
C LYS A 16 -22.78 0.31 -19.80
N GLU A 17 -22.62 -0.96 -20.08
CA GLU A 17 -22.60 -2.01 -19.03
C GLU A 17 -21.17 -2.22 -18.52
N VAL A 18 -21.04 -2.34 -17.20
CA VAL A 18 -19.73 -2.60 -16.56
C VAL A 18 -19.31 -4.05 -16.84
N VAL A 19 -18.08 -4.21 -17.31
CA VAL A 19 -17.48 -5.54 -17.51
C VAL A 19 -16.11 -5.62 -16.88
N ASN A 20 -15.73 -6.80 -16.42
CA ASN A 20 -14.43 -7.01 -15.76
C ASN A 20 -13.29 -7.17 -16.77
N ASP A 21 -13.54 -7.82 -17.92
CA ASP A 21 -12.58 -7.98 -19.00
C ASP A 21 -13.31 -7.73 -20.33
N PRO A 22 -12.93 -6.70 -21.12
CA PRO A 22 -13.59 -6.40 -22.36
C PRO A 22 -13.19 -7.31 -23.53
N VAL A 23 -12.18 -8.16 -23.33
CA VAL A 23 -11.65 -9.03 -24.38
C VAL A 23 -12.68 -10.12 -24.78
N GLY A 24 -12.97 -10.19 -26.08
CA GLY A 24 -13.91 -11.18 -26.63
C GLY A 24 -15.37 -10.69 -26.76
N TYR A 25 -15.68 -9.49 -26.28
CA TYR A 25 -17.00 -8.89 -26.47
C TYR A 25 -17.12 -8.23 -27.85
N SER A 26 -18.30 -8.36 -28.46
CA SER A 26 -18.69 -7.58 -29.64
C SER A 26 -19.51 -6.39 -29.17
N ALA A 27 -19.06 -5.17 -29.44
CA ALA A 27 -19.67 -3.96 -28.92
C ALA A 27 -19.60 -2.81 -29.93
N ARG A 28 -20.49 -1.84 -29.79
CA ARG A 28 -20.45 -0.58 -30.54
C ARG A 28 -19.53 0.43 -29.90
N ARG A 29 -19.40 0.39 -28.56
CA ARG A 29 -18.63 1.36 -27.78
C ARG A 29 -17.95 0.68 -26.60
N LEU A 30 -16.65 0.97 -26.43
CA LEU A 30 -15.87 0.64 -25.26
C LEU A 30 -15.44 1.94 -24.57
N ASP A 31 -15.88 2.14 -23.34
CA ASP A 31 -15.38 3.21 -22.47
C ASP A 31 -14.50 2.60 -21.38
N VAL A 32 -13.43 3.30 -21.01
CA VAL A 32 -12.52 2.85 -19.96
C VAL A 32 -12.28 3.99 -18.98
N ARG A 33 -12.46 3.73 -17.69
CA ARG A 33 -12.06 4.66 -16.63
C ARG A 33 -10.65 4.32 -16.20
N TYR A 34 -9.79 5.31 -16.10
CA TYR A 34 -8.41 5.14 -15.68
C TYR A 34 -8.09 5.98 -14.44
N GLN A 35 -7.23 5.42 -13.58
CA GLN A 35 -6.44 6.20 -12.64
C GLN A 35 -5.14 6.60 -13.32
N VAL A 36 -4.86 7.90 -13.38
CA VAL A 36 -3.65 8.46 -14.00
C VAL A 36 -2.72 8.93 -12.89
N PHE A 37 -1.47 8.56 -12.97
CA PHE A 37 -0.40 8.98 -12.05
C PHE A 37 0.52 9.94 -12.79
N ILE A 38 0.71 11.11 -12.19
CA ILE A 38 1.54 12.18 -12.75
C ILE A 38 2.73 12.47 -11.84
N LEU A 39 3.81 12.90 -12.43
CA LEU A 39 5.03 13.32 -11.74
C LEU A 39 5.50 14.64 -12.34
N SER A 40 6.16 15.51 -11.57
CA SER A 40 6.79 16.68 -12.14
C SER A 40 7.96 16.26 -13.05
N LYS A 41 8.16 16.99 -14.15
CA LYS A 41 9.29 16.74 -15.05
C LYS A 41 10.63 16.87 -14.32
N GLU A 42 10.72 17.81 -13.39
CA GLU A 42 11.91 18.04 -12.57
C GLU A 42 12.26 16.79 -11.75
N MET A 43 11.31 16.25 -10.99
CA MET A 43 11.52 15.03 -10.21
C MET A 43 11.87 13.82 -11.09
N LEU A 44 11.25 13.71 -12.27
CA LEU A 44 11.58 12.63 -13.22
C LEU A 44 13.05 12.73 -13.69
N GLU A 45 13.52 13.92 -14.02
CA GLU A 45 14.90 14.14 -14.45
C GLU A 45 15.89 13.90 -13.30
N GLU A 46 15.57 14.32 -12.06
CA GLU A 46 16.38 14.02 -10.88
C GLU A 46 16.53 12.51 -10.66
N LEU A 47 15.41 11.75 -10.78
CA LEU A 47 15.45 10.29 -10.68
C LEU A 47 16.32 9.67 -11.79
N LYS A 48 16.19 10.12 -13.04
CA LYS A 48 17.02 9.64 -14.14
C LYS A 48 18.51 9.89 -13.88
N ILE A 49 18.87 11.11 -13.43
CA ILE A 49 20.26 11.47 -13.11
C ILE A 49 20.79 10.57 -11.98
N LEU A 50 19.99 10.38 -10.92
CA LEU A 50 20.35 9.54 -9.78
C LEU A 50 20.66 8.10 -10.24
N PHE A 51 19.75 7.46 -10.98
CA PHE A 51 19.92 6.08 -11.42
C PHE A 51 21.04 5.94 -12.46
N SER A 52 21.18 6.91 -13.36
CA SER A 52 22.29 6.93 -14.33
C SER A 52 23.65 7.02 -13.63
N SER A 53 23.76 7.76 -12.52
CA SER A 53 25.01 7.90 -11.76
C SER A 53 25.53 6.58 -11.15
N ILE A 54 24.65 5.60 -11.00
CA ILE A 54 24.99 4.23 -10.53
C ILE A 54 24.98 3.19 -11.65
N GLY A 55 24.96 3.65 -12.93
CA GLY A 55 25.05 2.77 -14.10
C GLY A 55 23.74 2.14 -14.56
N VAL A 56 22.59 2.62 -14.08
CA VAL A 56 21.26 2.18 -14.55
C VAL A 56 20.82 3.05 -15.72
N GLU A 57 20.83 2.48 -16.93
CA GLU A 57 20.49 3.21 -18.18
C GLU A 57 18.97 3.22 -18.49
N HIS A 58 18.25 2.19 -18.04
CA HIS A 58 16.82 2.05 -18.27
C HIS A 58 16.06 2.15 -16.96
N LEU A 59 15.18 3.15 -16.84
CA LEU A 59 14.32 3.38 -15.71
C LEU A 59 12.86 3.29 -16.16
N GLU A 60 12.14 2.34 -15.61
CA GLU A 60 10.68 2.25 -15.73
C GLU A 60 10.03 2.65 -14.40
N ILE A 61 9.00 3.48 -14.46
CA ILE A 61 8.30 3.98 -13.29
C ILE A 61 6.90 3.42 -13.28
N TYR A 62 6.53 2.81 -12.16
CA TYR A 62 5.20 2.26 -11.95
C TYR A 62 4.60 2.84 -10.67
N SER A 63 3.28 3.04 -10.67
CA SER A 63 2.56 3.40 -9.45
C SER A 63 2.57 2.25 -8.44
N VAL A 64 2.53 2.60 -7.15
CA VAL A 64 2.36 1.62 -6.07
C VAL A 64 1.10 0.78 -6.31
N VAL A 65 0.03 1.41 -6.80
CA VAL A 65 -1.25 0.76 -7.09
C VAL A 65 -1.10 -0.35 -8.13
N ARG A 66 -0.36 -0.11 -9.22
CA ARG A 66 -0.04 -1.15 -10.21
C ARG A 66 0.76 -2.29 -9.59
N ALA A 67 1.77 -1.94 -8.79
CA ALA A 67 2.62 -2.93 -8.15
C ALA A 67 1.81 -3.84 -7.21
N VAL A 68 1.04 -3.27 -6.28
CA VAL A 68 0.26 -4.08 -5.32
C VAL A 68 -0.83 -4.89 -6.02
N THR A 69 -1.49 -4.33 -7.05
CA THR A 69 -2.43 -5.10 -7.87
C THR A 69 -1.75 -6.30 -8.53
N SER A 70 -0.55 -6.09 -9.08
CA SER A 70 0.23 -7.18 -9.68
C SER A 70 0.63 -8.24 -8.66
N ALA A 71 0.88 -7.85 -7.40
CA ALA A 71 1.22 -8.77 -6.32
C ALA A 71 0.03 -9.60 -5.82
N LEU A 72 -1.15 -9.00 -5.73
CA LEU A 72 -2.31 -9.57 -5.05
C LEU A 72 -3.33 -10.23 -6.00
N VAL A 73 -3.55 -9.64 -7.17
CA VAL A 73 -4.59 -10.09 -8.09
C VAL A 73 -4.04 -11.11 -9.06
N THR A 74 -4.63 -12.32 -9.08
CA THR A 74 -4.25 -13.41 -10.00
C THR A 74 -4.87 -13.22 -11.36
N LYS A 75 -6.17 -12.94 -11.39
CA LYS A 75 -6.94 -12.68 -12.61
C LYS A 75 -7.94 -11.57 -12.36
N PRO A 76 -7.96 -10.51 -13.19
CA PRO A 76 -9.05 -9.55 -13.20
C PRO A 76 -10.37 -10.28 -13.48
N GLY A 77 -11.44 -9.90 -12.77
CA GLY A 77 -12.76 -10.48 -12.95
C GLY A 77 -13.14 -11.66 -12.06
N GLU A 78 -12.22 -12.14 -11.22
CA GLU A 78 -12.60 -13.02 -10.09
C GLU A 78 -13.31 -12.16 -9.04
N ASN A 79 -14.32 -12.72 -8.36
CA ASN A 79 -15.06 -12.06 -7.27
C ASN A 79 -14.12 -11.83 -6.07
N GLN A 80 -13.27 -10.83 -6.16
CA GLN A 80 -12.33 -10.43 -5.13
C GLN A 80 -12.65 -9.00 -4.72
N ASN A 81 -13.40 -8.87 -3.62
CA ASN A 81 -13.79 -7.60 -3.02
C ASN A 81 -13.04 -7.43 -1.70
N PHE A 82 -11.99 -6.66 -1.71
CA PHE A 82 -11.18 -6.41 -0.51
C PHE A 82 -10.58 -5.00 -0.54
N ALA A 83 -10.18 -4.53 0.63
CA ALA A 83 -9.36 -3.33 0.73
C ALA A 83 -7.93 -3.70 1.11
N LEU A 84 -6.96 -2.94 0.61
CA LEU A 84 -5.56 -2.98 1.04
C LEU A 84 -5.23 -1.69 1.76
N VAL A 85 -4.68 -1.80 2.97
CA VAL A 85 -4.15 -0.68 3.75
C VAL A 85 -2.65 -0.87 3.90
N ASP A 86 -1.88 -0.01 3.24
CA ASP A 86 -0.41 0.03 3.33
C ASP A 86 0.00 1.04 4.40
N LEU A 87 0.34 0.54 5.58
CA LEU A 87 0.79 1.33 6.72
C LEU A 87 2.29 1.64 6.57
N GLY A 88 2.58 2.71 5.84
CA GLY A 88 3.94 3.19 5.64
C GLY A 88 4.49 4.02 6.79
N ALA A 89 5.70 4.54 6.62
CA ALA A 89 6.33 5.44 7.59
C ALA A 89 5.76 6.85 7.51
N GLU A 90 5.68 7.43 6.31
CA GLU A 90 5.26 8.81 6.08
C GLU A 90 3.77 8.92 5.71
N SER A 91 3.24 7.91 5.05
CA SER A 91 1.87 7.91 4.54
C SER A 91 1.22 6.55 4.69
N THR A 92 -0.11 6.55 4.69
CA THR A 92 -0.94 5.35 4.62
C THR A 92 -1.70 5.36 3.30
N LYS A 93 -1.53 4.29 2.50
CA LYS A 93 -2.19 4.16 1.20
C LYS A 93 -3.34 3.18 1.31
N ILE A 94 -4.44 3.52 0.69
CA ILE A 94 -5.67 2.73 0.69
C ILE A 94 -6.02 2.40 -0.76
N VAL A 95 -6.16 1.12 -1.07
CA VAL A 95 -6.62 0.63 -2.38
C VAL A 95 -7.82 -0.26 -2.14
N VAL A 96 -8.95 0.04 -2.76
CA VAL A 96 -10.15 -0.80 -2.68
C VAL A 96 -10.31 -1.51 -4.02
N PHE A 97 -10.49 -2.83 -3.94
CA PHE A 97 -10.69 -3.71 -5.07
C PHE A 97 -12.13 -4.21 -5.13
N GLN A 98 -12.70 -4.17 -6.30
CA GLN A 98 -13.98 -4.79 -6.61
C GLN A 98 -13.84 -5.70 -7.83
N ASN A 99 -14.22 -6.95 -7.71
CA ASN A 99 -14.04 -7.96 -8.77
C ASN A 99 -12.60 -8.06 -9.29
N GLY A 100 -11.62 -7.93 -8.40
CA GLY A 100 -10.20 -7.97 -8.76
C GLY A 100 -9.70 -6.75 -9.55
N MET A 101 -10.51 -5.71 -9.70
CA MET A 101 -10.12 -4.41 -10.28
C MET A 101 -10.05 -3.32 -9.22
N ILE A 102 -9.23 -2.32 -9.48
CA ILE A 102 -9.12 -1.17 -8.59
C ILE A 102 -10.38 -0.31 -8.75
N LEU A 103 -11.13 -0.15 -7.66
CA LEU A 103 -12.27 0.75 -7.61
C LEU A 103 -11.90 2.13 -7.08
N PHE A 104 -11.02 2.17 -6.07
CA PHE A 104 -10.67 3.40 -5.36
C PHE A 104 -9.22 3.37 -4.91
N TYR A 105 -8.58 4.53 -4.94
CA TYR A 105 -7.25 4.76 -4.38
C TYR A 105 -7.22 6.09 -3.63
N SER A 106 -6.63 6.08 -2.46
CA SER A 106 -6.35 7.27 -1.67
C SER A 106 -5.03 7.13 -0.92
N GLU A 107 -4.42 8.25 -0.61
CA GLU A 107 -3.22 8.34 0.21
C GLU A 107 -3.42 9.38 1.30
N LEU A 108 -3.26 8.97 2.56
CA LEU A 108 -3.24 9.84 3.72
C LEU A 108 -1.80 10.23 4.00
N PRO A 109 -1.48 11.53 4.13
CA PRO A 109 -0.14 12.00 4.51
C PRO A 109 0.10 11.81 6.02
N LEU A 110 -0.22 10.62 6.52
CA LEU A 110 -0.13 10.23 7.92
C LEU A 110 0.35 8.77 7.99
N GLY A 111 1.50 8.54 8.59
CA GLY A 111 2.13 7.23 8.67
C GLY A 111 2.74 6.96 10.04
N CYS A 112 3.28 5.77 10.22
CA CYS A 112 3.76 5.25 11.51
C CYS A 112 5.00 5.98 12.07
N ARG A 113 5.62 6.92 11.32
CA ARG A 113 6.68 7.78 11.86
C ARG A 113 6.14 8.80 12.86
N THR A 114 4.87 9.19 12.76
CA THR A 114 4.24 10.09 13.73
C THR A 114 4.21 9.48 15.13
N ILE A 115 4.12 8.15 15.26
CA ILE A 115 4.23 7.44 16.54
C ILE A 115 5.58 7.72 17.21
N GLU A 116 6.67 7.77 16.44
CA GLU A 116 8.01 8.07 16.97
C GLU A 116 8.06 9.50 17.54
N SER A 117 7.41 10.44 16.85
CA SER A 117 7.28 11.82 17.31
C SER A 117 6.46 11.93 18.59
N ASP A 118 5.34 11.18 18.67
CA ASP A 118 4.49 11.17 19.87
C ASP A 118 5.21 10.57 21.07
N LEU A 119 5.90 9.43 20.89
CA LEU A 119 6.73 8.83 21.93
C LEU A 119 7.84 9.77 22.40
N ASN A 120 8.49 10.47 21.45
CA ASN A 120 9.53 11.44 21.74
C ASN A 120 9.01 12.58 22.64
N VAL A 121 7.81 13.09 22.34
CA VAL A 121 7.16 14.16 23.11
C VAL A 121 6.66 13.61 24.46
N ALA A 122 5.89 12.51 24.45
CA ALA A 122 5.25 11.97 25.64
C ALA A 122 6.24 11.58 26.74
N PHE A 123 7.41 11.08 26.35
CA PHE A 123 8.43 10.60 27.29
C PHE A 123 9.69 11.49 27.34
N SER A 124 9.66 12.66 26.68
CA SER A 124 10.78 13.62 26.64
C SER A 124 12.12 12.97 26.23
N ILE A 125 12.07 12.05 25.26
CA ILE A 125 13.22 11.24 24.85
C ILE A 125 14.29 12.11 24.16
N ARG A 126 13.87 13.15 23.41
CA ARG A 126 14.71 14.11 22.67
C ARG A 126 15.60 13.48 21.58
N ASP A 127 15.22 12.30 21.11
CA ASP A 127 15.95 11.54 20.10
C ASP A 127 14.98 10.59 19.39
N LEU A 128 14.70 10.87 18.12
CA LEU A 128 13.75 10.08 17.31
C LEU A 128 14.24 8.65 17.06
N GLU A 129 15.56 8.43 16.95
CA GLU A 129 16.09 7.06 16.76
C GLU A 129 15.88 6.20 18.01
N LYS A 130 15.94 6.80 19.20
CA LYS A 130 15.61 6.08 20.44
C LYS A 130 14.12 5.79 20.54
N ALA A 131 13.26 6.74 20.15
CA ALA A 131 11.82 6.53 20.09
C ALA A 131 11.48 5.43 19.09
N LYS A 132 12.13 5.39 17.94
CA LYS A 132 11.99 4.35 16.93
C LYS A 132 12.41 2.98 17.46
N LYS A 133 13.54 2.87 18.15
CA LYS A 133 13.97 1.61 18.80
C LYS A 133 12.91 1.13 19.79
N LEU A 134 12.38 2.01 20.65
CA LEU A 134 11.32 1.67 21.60
C LEU A 134 10.07 1.14 20.91
N LYS A 135 9.60 1.83 19.86
CA LYS A 135 8.46 1.38 19.04
C LYS A 135 8.70 -0.01 18.46
N HIS A 136 9.89 -0.27 17.89
CA HIS A 136 10.19 -1.56 17.26
C HIS A 136 10.32 -2.71 18.24
N GLU A 137 10.83 -2.46 19.45
CA GLU A 137 11.07 -3.53 20.44
C GLU A 137 9.87 -3.78 21.35
N TYR A 138 9.08 -2.74 21.65
CA TYR A 138 8.05 -2.80 22.68
C TYR A 138 6.69 -2.31 22.20
N GLY A 139 6.59 -1.87 20.96
CA GLY A 139 5.35 -1.35 20.39
C GLY A 139 4.23 -2.38 20.36
N MET A 140 3.01 -1.91 20.67
CA MET A 140 1.81 -2.72 20.69
C MET A 140 0.58 -1.86 20.42
N ALA A 141 -0.25 -2.30 19.49
CA ALA A 141 -1.45 -1.58 19.08
C ALA A 141 -2.59 -1.60 20.13
N LEU A 142 -2.57 -2.56 21.03
CA LEU A 142 -3.63 -2.74 22.04
C LEU A 142 -3.06 -2.68 23.45
N ARG A 143 -3.24 -1.54 24.12
CA ARG A 143 -2.82 -1.33 25.50
C ARG A 143 -3.34 -2.40 26.47
N ALA A 144 -4.60 -2.81 26.28
CA ALA A 144 -5.24 -3.80 27.15
C ALA A 144 -4.55 -5.18 27.12
N GLU A 145 -3.86 -5.51 26.03
CA GLU A 145 -3.14 -6.77 25.85
C GLU A 145 -1.65 -6.67 26.27
N CYS A 146 -1.19 -5.46 26.53
CA CYS A 146 0.19 -5.21 26.95
C CYS A 146 0.41 -5.65 28.40
N LYS A 147 1.38 -6.55 28.62
CA LYS A 147 1.83 -6.86 29.98
C LYS A 147 2.67 -5.71 30.50
N ASN A 148 2.21 -5.05 31.58
CA ASN A 148 2.92 -3.89 32.11
C ASN A 148 4.30 -4.30 32.67
N ARG A 149 5.35 -3.65 32.18
CA ARG A 149 6.74 -3.82 32.62
C ARG A 149 7.50 -2.51 32.46
N LYS A 150 8.60 -2.38 33.22
CA LYS A 150 9.51 -1.26 33.03
C LYS A 150 10.38 -1.49 31.80
N VAL A 151 10.40 -0.52 30.92
CA VAL A 151 11.21 -0.47 29.69
C VAL A 151 12.23 0.66 29.86
N ILE A 152 13.50 0.36 29.68
CA ILE A 152 14.58 1.35 29.76
C ILE A 152 14.67 2.07 28.41
N ILE A 153 14.65 3.40 28.43
CA ILE A 153 14.90 4.18 27.22
C ILE A 153 16.34 3.93 26.75
N PRO A 154 16.57 3.53 25.51
CA PRO A 154 17.89 3.19 24.99
C PRO A 154 18.95 4.24 25.34
N GLU A 155 20.11 3.77 25.79
CA GLU A 155 21.27 4.63 26.12
C GLU A 155 21.01 5.65 27.24
N THR A 156 20.01 5.40 28.12
CA THR A 156 19.69 6.22 29.28
C THR A 156 19.47 5.36 30.53
N LYS A 157 19.29 6.03 31.69
CA LYS A 157 18.87 5.39 32.95
C LYS A 157 17.37 5.56 33.21
N TYR A 158 16.64 6.21 32.33
CA TYR A 158 15.20 6.46 32.48
C TYR A 158 14.39 5.25 32.07
N CYS A 159 13.35 4.98 32.84
CA CYS A 159 12.39 3.90 32.58
C CYS A 159 11.02 4.48 32.31
N ILE A 160 10.31 3.84 31.41
CA ILE A 160 8.89 4.07 31.15
C ILE A 160 8.12 2.75 31.38
N GLU A 161 6.82 2.86 31.62
CA GLU A 161 5.97 1.67 31.69
C GLU A 161 5.48 1.31 30.27
N SER A 162 5.58 0.03 29.90
CA SER A 162 5.17 -0.45 28.59
C SER A 162 3.68 -0.19 28.30
N HIS A 163 2.82 -0.17 29.32
CA HIS A 163 1.43 0.25 29.20
C HIS A 163 1.26 1.69 28.69
N ASN A 164 2.12 2.60 29.14
CA ASN A 164 2.07 3.99 28.69
C ASN A 164 2.61 4.13 27.27
N LEU A 165 3.63 3.33 26.91
CA LEU A 165 4.12 3.27 25.53
C LEU A 165 3.02 2.75 24.60
N ALA A 166 2.41 1.61 24.94
CA ALA A 166 1.30 1.04 24.17
C ALA A 166 0.09 1.98 24.07
N TYR A 167 -0.18 2.79 25.10
CA TYR A 167 -1.26 3.78 25.06
C TYR A 167 -0.99 4.87 24.02
N VAL A 168 0.20 5.45 24.02
CA VAL A 168 0.56 6.48 23.04
C VAL A 168 0.52 5.92 21.62
N GLU A 169 1.04 4.71 21.42
CA GLU A 169 1.03 4.04 20.12
C GLU A 169 -0.38 3.72 19.65
N GLN A 170 -1.25 3.17 20.53
CA GLN A 170 -2.64 2.88 20.22
C GLN A 170 -3.39 4.13 19.78
N CYS A 171 -3.28 5.24 20.53
CA CYS A 171 -3.97 6.49 20.17
C CYS A 171 -3.61 6.97 18.75
N ARG A 172 -2.34 6.88 18.38
CA ARG A 172 -1.92 7.29 17.03
C ARG A 172 -2.35 6.28 15.96
N LEU A 173 -2.27 4.99 16.26
CA LEU A 173 -2.75 3.97 15.33
C LEU A 173 -4.26 4.07 15.10
N GLU A 174 -5.05 4.33 16.15
CA GLU A 174 -6.50 4.58 16.01
C GLU A 174 -6.77 5.73 15.04
N GLU A 175 -6.10 6.86 15.18
CA GLU A 175 -6.24 8.01 14.28
C GLU A 175 -5.89 7.65 12.81
N ILE A 176 -4.78 6.94 12.59
CA ILE A 176 -4.38 6.50 11.25
C ILE A 176 -5.40 5.54 10.65
N LEU A 177 -5.84 4.56 11.44
CA LEU A 177 -6.76 3.52 10.99
C LEU A 177 -8.17 4.05 10.78
N GLU A 178 -8.67 4.95 11.62
CA GLU A 178 -9.95 5.64 11.42
C GLU A 178 -9.93 6.48 10.13
N GLY A 179 -8.82 7.19 9.87
CA GLY A 179 -8.61 7.87 8.61
C GLY A 179 -8.65 6.92 7.41
N ALA A 180 -8.02 5.74 7.51
CA ALA A 180 -8.05 4.72 6.47
C ALA A 180 -9.47 4.15 6.26
N ILE A 181 -10.21 3.89 7.35
CA ILE A 181 -11.61 3.43 7.31
C ILE A 181 -12.48 4.47 6.61
N PHE A 182 -12.33 5.74 6.96
CA PHE A 182 -13.06 6.83 6.30
C PHE A 182 -12.80 6.84 4.80
N GLN A 183 -11.55 6.66 4.36
CA GLN A 183 -11.22 6.58 2.93
C GLN A 183 -11.85 5.33 2.28
N MET A 184 -11.83 4.19 2.93
CA MET A 184 -12.51 2.98 2.41
C MET A 184 -14.01 3.21 2.23
N GLN A 185 -14.67 3.90 3.17
CA GLN A 185 -16.10 4.26 3.06
C GLN A 185 -16.38 5.17 1.86
N GLN A 186 -15.46 6.07 1.49
CA GLN A 186 -15.60 6.92 0.31
C GLN A 186 -15.59 6.14 -1.01
N SER A 187 -15.14 4.90 -1.02
CA SER A 187 -15.17 4.03 -2.20
C SER A 187 -16.59 3.66 -2.65
N GLY A 188 -17.56 3.72 -1.74
CA GLY A 188 -18.95 3.35 -1.99
C GLY A 188 -19.21 1.84 -1.96
N CYS A 189 -18.21 0.99 -1.69
CA CYS A 189 -18.38 -0.47 -1.56
C CYS A 189 -17.80 -1.02 -0.25
N TYR A 190 -17.78 -0.20 0.79
CA TYR A 190 -17.23 -0.60 2.10
C TYR A 190 -17.94 -1.81 2.69
N GLU A 191 -19.27 -1.87 2.57
CA GLU A 191 -20.08 -2.98 3.09
C GLU A 191 -19.92 -4.28 2.26
N ASP A 192 -19.41 -4.16 1.03
CA ASP A 192 -19.25 -5.28 0.09
C ASP A 192 -17.82 -5.89 0.12
N LEU A 193 -17.02 -5.56 1.13
CA LEU A 193 -15.67 -6.11 1.29
C LEU A 193 -15.70 -7.53 1.84
N ASP A 194 -16.17 -8.48 1.03
CA ASP A 194 -16.39 -9.89 1.41
C ASP A 194 -15.11 -10.59 1.89
N GLU A 195 -13.95 -10.23 1.31
CA GLU A 195 -12.64 -10.75 1.72
C GLU A 195 -11.98 -9.90 2.81
N GLY A 196 -12.65 -8.83 3.26
CA GLY A 196 -12.21 -7.95 4.33
C GLY A 196 -11.08 -7.00 3.96
N VAL A 197 -10.16 -6.73 4.89
CA VAL A 197 -9.08 -5.77 4.75
C VAL A 197 -7.73 -6.48 4.88
N LEU A 198 -6.84 -6.20 3.95
CA LEU A 198 -5.46 -6.68 3.96
C LEU A 198 -4.52 -5.56 4.42
N LEU A 199 -3.63 -5.89 5.35
CA LEU A 199 -2.57 -5.00 5.84
C LEU A 199 -1.25 -5.28 5.15
N THR A 200 -0.53 -4.22 4.77
CA THR A 200 0.85 -4.28 4.28
C THR A 200 1.67 -3.10 4.81
N GLY A 201 2.93 -3.01 4.40
CA GLY A 201 3.86 -1.99 4.90
C GLY A 201 4.48 -2.33 6.25
N GLY A 202 5.42 -1.52 6.69
CA GLY A 202 6.15 -1.74 7.95
C GLY A 202 5.26 -1.65 9.19
N GLY A 203 4.22 -0.79 9.17
CA GLY A 203 3.25 -0.64 10.25
C GLY A 203 2.38 -1.87 10.47
N SER A 204 2.19 -2.71 9.46
CA SER A 204 1.43 -3.96 9.60
C SER A 204 2.10 -5.00 10.52
N ARG A 205 3.36 -4.75 10.92
CA ARG A 205 4.10 -5.60 11.86
C ARG A 205 3.89 -5.23 13.33
N VAL A 206 3.22 -4.12 13.60
CA VAL A 206 2.89 -3.75 14.99
C VAL A 206 1.99 -4.82 15.59
N VAL A 207 2.36 -5.31 16.76
CA VAL A 207 1.64 -6.40 17.44
C VAL A 207 0.21 -5.95 17.75
N GLY A 208 -0.78 -6.69 17.24
CA GLY A 208 -2.20 -6.44 17.47
C GLY A 208 -2.83 -5.35 16.59
N VAL A 209 -2.11 -4.83 15.58
CA VAL A 209 -2.66 -3.80 14.66
C VAL A 209 -3.81 -4.36 13.81
N ASP A 210 -3.72 -5.62 13.41
CA ASP A 210 -4.78 -6.35 12.73
C ASP A 210 -6.05 -6.46 13.58
N THR A 211 -5.88 -6.82 14.83
CA THR A 211 -6.98 -6.89 15.81
C THR A 211 -7.59 -5.51 16.07
N LEU A 212 -6.75 -4.47 16.17
CA LEU A 212 -7.22 -3.09 16.34
C LEU A 212 -8.05 -2.64 15.12
N LEU A 213 -7.52 -2.83 13.91
CA LEU A 213 -8.24 -2.47 12.69
C LEU A 213 -9.54 -3.27 12.54
N SER A 214 -9.54 -4.58 12.88
CA SER A 214 -10.75 -5.39 12.83
C SER A 214 -11.82 -4.89 13.81
N LYS A 215 -11.43 -4.47 15.01
CA LYS A 215 -12.35 -3.88 16.00
C LYS A 215 -12.95 -2.55 15.52
N LEU A 216 -12.15 -1.70 14.89
CA LEU A 216 -12.57 -0.39 14.42
C LEU A 216 -13.43 -0.47 13.15
N SER A 217 -13.06 -1.34 12.20
CA SER A 217 -13.72 -1.44 10.89
C SER A 217 -14.92 -2.36 10.87
N GLY A 218 -14.99 -3.35 11.77
CA GLY A 218 -15.99 -4.41 11.73
C GLY A 218 -15.70 -5.50 10.69
N HIS A 219 -14.64 -5.36 9.89
CA HIS A 219 -14.23 -6.35 8.88
C HIS A 219 -13.19 -7.33 9.40
N SER A 220 -13.08 -8.48 8.74
CA SER A 220 -11.94 -9.38 8.92
C SER A 220 -10.67 -8.71 8.41
N VAL A 221 -9.56 -8.86 9.15
CA VAL A 221 -8.28 -8.26 8.79
C VAL A 221 -7.20 -9.33 8.69
N GLY A 222 -6.48 -9.32 7.57
CA GLY A 222 -5.37 -10.22 7.33
C GLY A 222 -4.11 -9.48 6.86
N VAL A 223 -2.98 -10.19 6.84
CA VAL A 223 -1.73 -9.65 6.30
C VAL A 223 -1.64 -10.00 4.82
N ALA A 224 -1.40 -9.00 3.98
CA ALA A 224 -1.24 -9.15 2.55
C ALA A 224 -0.03 -10.05 2.20
N ARG A 225 -0.22 -10.96 1.27
CA ARG A 225 0.83 -11.86 0.77
C ARG A 225 0.81 -11.88 -0.74
N ALA A 226 1.99 -11.73 -1.34
CA ALA A 226 2.11 -11.82 -2.78
C ALA A 226 1.72 -13.24 -3.27
N VAL A 227 0.87 -13.28 -4.29
CA VAL A 227 0.43 -14.54 -4.92
C VAL A 227 1.36 -14.90 -6.09
N ASN A 228 1.51 -16.21 -6.35
CA ASN A 228 2.31 -16.72 -7.47
C ASN A 228 3.78 -16.23 -7.49
N VAL A 229 4.35 -16.03 -6.32
CA VAL A 229 5.79 -15.73 -6.14
C VAL A 229 6.41 -16.86 -5.36
N SER A 230 7.47 -17.44 -5.88
CA SER A 230 8.25 -18.48 -5.22
C SER A 230 9.71 -18.07 -5.10
N SER A 231 10.35 -18.44 -4.01
CA SER A 231 11.78 -18.23 -3.77
C SER A 231 12.36 -19.42 -2.99
N GLU A 232 13.59 -19.76 -3.29
CA GLU A 232 14.35 -20.74 -2.50
C GLU A 232 14.52 -20.29 -1.03
N LYS A 233 14.52 -18.97 -0.78
CA LYS A 233 14.58 -18.36 0.55
C LYS A 233 13.20 -17.86 0.99
N GLY A 234 12.18 -18.71 0.97
CA GLY A 234 10.76 -18.40 1.13
C GLY A 234 10.34 -17.49 2.30
N ALA A 235 11.22 -17.20 3.26
CA ALA A 235 10.92 -16.31 4.38
C ALA A 235 10.67 -14.85 3.95
N LEU A 236 11.44 -14.32 2.98
CA LEU A 236 11.32 -12.93 2.52
C LEU A 236 9.99 -12.66 1.79
N LEU A 237 9.40 -13.69 1.16
CA LEU A 237 8.14 -13.54 0.42
C LEU A 237 6.92 -13.42 1.32
N LYS A 238 7.08 -13.68 2.62
CA LYS A 238 5.99 -13.64 3.61
C LYS A 238 5.95 -12.32 4.38
N THR A 239 6.92 -11.43 4.15
CA THR A 239 7.01 -10.16 4.86
C THR A 239 6.20 -9.09 4.13
N PRO A 240 5.21 -8.49 4.79
CA PRO A 240 4.27 -7.57 4.14
C PRO A 240 4.96 -6.31 3.59
N GLU A 241 6.04 -5.85 4.16
CA GLU A 241 6.78 -4.68 3.72
C GLU A 241 7.40 -4.80 2.31
N TYR A 242 7.54 -6.02 1.79
CA TYR A 242 8.07 -6.25 0.42
C TYR A 242 6.99 -6.43 -0.64
N LEU A 243 5.71 -6.30 -0.30
CA LEU A 243 4.61 -6.53 -1.23
C LEU A 243 4.75 -5.71 -2.52
N THR A 244 5.03 -4.41 -2.39
CA THR A 244 5.22 -3.49 -3.53
C THR A 244 6.41 -3.92 -4.40
N ALA A 245 7.55 -4.27 -3.79
CA ALA A 245 8.73 -4.72 -4.52
C ALA A 245 8.47 -6.03 -5.29
N LEU A 246 7.77 -6.98 -4.66
CA LEU A 246 7.37 -8.23 -5.31
C LEU A 246 6.38 -8.00 -6.45
N GLY A 247 5.50 -7.02 -6.30
CA GLY A 247 4.59 -6.60 -7.35
C GLY A 247 5.30 -5.99 -8.55
N LEU A 248 6.31 -5.15 -8.33
CA LEU A 248 7.13 -4.57 -9.40
C LEU A 248 7.83 -5.65 -10.23
N LEU A 249 8.41 -6.67 -9.59
CA LEU A 249 9.01 -7.81 -10.29
C LEU A 249 8.01 -8.56 -11.19
N ARG A 250 6.73 -8.56 -10.84
CA ARG A 250 5.67 -9.15 -11.67
C ARG A 250 5.20 -8.23 -12.79
N CYS A 251 5.25 -6.91 -12.62
CA CYS A 251 4.94 -5.95 -13.68
C CYS A 251 5.87 -6.14 -14.87
N GLU A 252 7.17 -6.18 -14.65
CA GLU A 252 8.18 -6.40 -15.68
C GLU A 252 7.94 -7.69 -16.48
N ARG A 253 7.67 -8.81 -15.80
CA ARG A 253 7.40 -10.10 -16.48
C ARG A 253 6.17 -10.06 -17.38
N LYS A 254 5.11 -9.35 -16.98
CA LYS A 254 3.89 -9.21 -17.80
C LYS A 254 4.18 -8.43 -19.06
N GLU A 255 4.98 -7.38 -18.99
CA GLU A 255 5.32 -6.57 -20.16
C GLU A 255 6.25 -7.28 -21.14
N GLN A 256 7.23 -8.04 -20.68
CA GLN A 256 8.07 -8.86 -21.53
C GLN A 256 7.26 -9.90 -22.34
N LYS A 257 6.22 -10.51 -21.75
CA LYS A 257 5.31 -11.42 -22.46
C LYS A 257 4.42 -10.71 -23.48
N LYS A 258 4.10 -9.42 -23.26
CA LYS A 258 3.25 -8.61 -24.16
C LYS A 258 4.05 -7.89 -25.26
N SER A 259 5.39 -7.86 -25.23
CA SER A 259 6.21 -7.13 -26.19
C SER A 259 6.10 -7.66 -27.64
N GLY A 260 5.37 -8.77 -27.86
CA GLY A 260 4.94 -9.23 -29.17
C GLY A 260 3.58 -8.68 -29.64
N SER A 261 2.90 -7.84 -28.87
CA SER A 261 1.54 -7.38 -29.17
C SER A 261 1.49 -5.96 -29.73
N ARG A 262 0.73 -5.80 -30.82
CA ARG A 262 0.46 -4.56 -31.59
C ARG A 262 0.00 -3.34 -30.77
N MET A 263 -0.33 -3.51 -29.49
CA MET A 263 -0.92 -2.48 -28.63
C MET A 263 0.09 -1.44 -28.10
N LYS A 264 1.38 -1.79 -27.94
CA LYS A 264 2.44 -0.82 -27.60
C LYS A 264 2.59 0.29 -28.66
N ARG A 265 2.32 -0.04 -29.92
CA ARG A 265 2.41 0.91 -31.04
C ARG A 265 1.30 1.94 -31.02
N TRP A 266 0.11 1.56 -30.61
CA TRP A 266 -1.06 2.44 -30.60
C TRP A 266 -1.01 3.47 -29.45
N PHE A 267 -0.54 3.09 -28.25
CA PHE A 267 -0.37 4.02 -27.13
C PHE A 267 0.81 4.98 -27.33
N GLY A 268 1.90 4.54 -27.97
CA GLY A 268 3.05 5.42 -28.31
C GLY A 268 2.70 6.53 -29.30
N GLU A 269 1.73 6.30 -30.18
CA GLU A 269 1.27 7.26 -31.17
C GLU A 269 0.26 8.27 -30.59
N LEU A 270 -0.43 7.98 -29.47
CA LEU A 270 -1.41 8.88 -28.84
C LEU A 270 -0.80 9.96 -27.94
N PHE A 271 0.45 9.82 -27.54
CA PHE A 271 1.11 10.71 -26.57
C PHE A 271 2.38 11.40 -27.12
N ASN A 272 2.67 11.29 -28.42
CA ASN A 272 3.83 11.93 -29.07
C ASN A 272 3.48 13.11 -29.97
N ASP A 273 2.28 13.69 -29.85
CA ASP A 273 1.91 15.00 -30.49
C ASP A 273 1.86 16.13 -29.46
#